data_0341ad4ac44485cad6bac86cd1558334
#
_entry.id   0341ad4ac44485cad6bac86cd1558334
#
_cell.length_a   1.000
_cell.length_b   1.000
_cell.length_c   1.000
_cell.angle_alpha   90.00
_cell.angle_beta   90.00
_cell.angle_gamma   90.00
#
_symmetry.space_group_name_H-M   'P 1'
#
loop_
_entity.id
_entity.type
_entity.pdbx_description
1 polymer ?
#
loop_
_entity_poly.entity_id
_entity_poly.type
_entity_poly.pdbx_seq_one_letter_code
_entity_poly.pdbx_strand_id
1 'polypeptide(L)'
;MAKQIIFGEDVRHSLKKGVDTLTDAVRVTLGPKGHCVALDKKWGAPSVIDDGVTIAKDIELADPFENMGAQLVKEAASKTNDACGDGTTTSTVLAHAIITQGFKNIAAGAESMALKRGISLAVEAVIAELKKSSTEVKGKDQIAQVATITAKDKVIGDLIAEVMEKVGKDGVITVEESKGISYETEFVEGMQFDRGYISAYFITNADKLEAVIEDPYILITDKKISAVADILPALEKILQTSKNLLIIAEDVDGEALATLVVNKLRGTINILAVKAPGFGDRRKEMLNDIATLTGGAVISEEVGRKLDSVTIEDLGRARRVSSDKDNTTVVEGKGKESDIKARIKQIKAQIEETTSDFDREKLQERMAKLSGGVAVIKVGAATEVELKERKHRVEDALSATRAAVEEGILPGGGVGLLNALPALDKIKATGDEATGVDIIRKAVEEPIRWIANNAGKDGAVIVDAVKKSKKGVGYDADKDEFVNMIDKGIIDPTKVVRSALQNAASVASMVLITESLVADIPEKEKAPAMPGGGGGMGGMEGMY
;
A
#
# COMPACT_ATOMS: atom_id res chain seq x y z
N MET A 1 -13.70 -9.37 -29.49
CA MET A 1 -12.92 -8.31 -30.14
C MET A 1 -11.75 -8.95 -30.87
N ALA A 2 -11.37 -8.44 -32.06
CA ALA A 2 -10.18 -8.91 -32.77
C ALA A 2 -8.93 -8.44 -32.03
N LYS A 3 -7.86 -9.25 -32.06
CA LYS A 3 -6.58 -8.94 -31.39
C LYS A 3 -5.54 -8.54 -32.42
N GLN A 4 -4.69 -7.61 -32.07
CA GLN A 4 -3.43 -7.32 -32.74
C GLN A 4 -2.28 -7.90 -31.95
N ILE A 5 -1.27 -8.42 -32.62
CA ILE A 5 -0.16 -9.13 -32.03
C ILE A 5 1.14 -8.62 -32.65
N ILE A 6 2.13 -8.32 -31.80
CA ILE A 6 3.49 -7.98 -32.20
C ILE A 6 4.50 -8.95 -31.58
N PHE A 7 5.68 -9.10 -32.18
CA PHE A 7 6.68 -10.09 -31.81
C PHE A 7 8.09 -9.48 -31.79
N GLY A 8 9.00 -10.12 -31.06
CA GLY A 8 10.43 -9.92 -31.12
C GLY A 8 10.88 -8.49 -30.84
N GLU A 9 11.56 -7.85 -31.79
CA GLU A 9 12.16 -6.51 -31.56
C GLU A 9 11.09 -5.42 -31.38
N ASP A 10 9.96 -5.50 -32.10
CA ASP A 10 8.86 -4.55 -31.96
C ASP A 10 8.27 -4.56 -30.55
N VAL A 11 8.20 -5.73 -29.90
CA VAL A 11 7.78 -5.87 -28.49
C VAL A 11 8.73 -5.11 -27.59
N ARG A 12 10.03 -5.35 -27.72
CA ARG A 12 11.05 -4.70 -26.88
C ARG A 12 11.06 -3.19 -27.06
N HIS A 13 10.88 -2.73 -28.29
CA HIS A 13 10.82 -1.29 -28.59
C HIS A 13 9.59 -0.63 -27.96
N SER A 14 8.41 -1.21 -28.14
CA SER A 14 7.16 -0.67 -27.59
C SER A 14 7.16 -0.67 -26.05
N LEU A 15 7.54 -1.80 -25.42
CA LEU A 15 7.65 -1.90 -23.98
C LEU A 15 8.65 -0.86 -23.43
N LYS A 16 9.84 -0.75 -24.06
CA LYS A 16 10.88 0.19 -23.64
C LYS A 16 10.38 1.63 -23.67
N LYS A 17 9.67 2.03 -24.72
CA LYS A 17 9.13 3.38 -24.88
C LYS A 17 8.11 3.68 -23.78
N GLY A 18 7.22 2.74 -23.46
CA GLY A 18 6.28 2.89 -22.35
C GLY A 18 6.97 3.02 -20.98
N VAL A 19 7.97 2.17 -20.73
CA VAL A 19 8.80 2.21 -19.53
C VAL A 19 9.53 3.54 -19.39
N ASP A 20 10.13 4.05 -20.49
CA ASP A 20 10.83 5.33 -20.50
C ASP A 20 9.88 6.48 -20.18
N THR A 21 8.75 6.55 -20.88
CA THR A 21 7.77 7.64 -20.73
C THR A 21 7.27 7.75 -19.29
N LEU A 22 6.90 6.64 -18.65
CA LEU A 22 6.45 6.65 -17.26
C LEU A 22 7.59 7.02 -16.32
N THR A 23 8.77 6.43 -16.51
CA THR A 23 9.92 6.68 -15.62
C THR A 23 10.40 8.12 -15.70
N ASP A 24 10.42 8.72 -16.89
CA ASP A 24 10.84 10.11 -17.08
C ASP A 24 9.95 11.09 -16.34
N ALA A 25 8.65 10.80 -16.25
CA ALA A 25 7.73 11.61 -15.46
C ALA A 25 7.92 11.42 -13.94
N VAL A 26 8.22 10.19 -13.49
CA VAL A 26 8.31 9.88 -12.04
C VAL A 26 9.66 10.24 -11.46
N ARG A 27 10.78 9.96 -12.15
CA ARG A 27 12.15 10.10 -11.61
C ARG A 27 12.56 11.52 -11.22
N VAL A 28 11.89 12.54 -11.77
CA VAL A 28 12.14 13.96 -11.44
C VAL A 28 11.79 14.30 -10.00
N THR A 29 10.97 13.47 -9.34
CA THR A 29 10.56 13.69 -7.95
C THR A 29 11.55 13.17 -6.92
N LEU A 30 12.56 12.39 -7.35
CA LEU A 30 13.48 11.68 -6.45
C LEU A 30 14.45 12.64 -5.74
N GLY A 31 14.53 12.50 -4.41
CA GLY A 31 15.49 13.19 -3.56
C GLY A 31 15.00 14.54 -3.03
N PRO A 32 15.81 15.21 -2.16
CA PRO A 32 15.42 16.44 -1.47
C PRO A 32 15.27 17.65 -2.42
N LYS A 33 15.91 17.61 -3.59
CA LYS A 33 15.77 18.61 -4.67
C LYS A 33 14.96 18.08 -5.85
N GLY A 34 14.12 17.06 -5.61
CA GLY A 34 13.14 16.60 -6.58
C GLY A 34 12.10 17.66 -6.91
N HIS A 35 11.54 17.57 -8.11
CA HIS A 35 10.53 18.49 -8.62
C HIS A 35 9.14 17.85 -8.55
N CYS A 36 8.10 18.69 -8.53
CA CYS A 36 6.72 18.22 -8.64
C CYS A 36 6.32 18.01 -10.10
N VAL A 37 5.31 17.17 -10.31
CA VAL A 37 4.65 16.93 -11.60
C VAL A 37 3.23 17.48 -11.54
N ALA A 38 2.80 18.18 -12.59
CA ALA A 38 1.44 18.65 -12.72
C ALA A 38 0.61 17.60 -13.48
N LEU A 39 -0.44 17.10 -12.86
CA LEU A 39 -1.40 16.16 -13.45
C LEU A 39 -2.66 16.92 -13.84
N ASP A 40 -3.11 16.73 -15.08
CA ASP A 40 -4.37 17.30 -15.57
C ASP A 40 -5.55 16.61 -14.90
N LYS A 41 -6.62 17.34 -14.69
CA LYS A 41 -7.88 16.79 -14.17
C LYS A 41 -9.00 17.15 -15.13
N LYS A 42 -9.85 16.17 -15.43
CA LYS A 42 -11.06 16.39 -16.27
C LYS A 42 -11.93 17.54 -15.77
N TRP A 43 -11.90 17.82 -14.47
CA TRP A 43 -12.66 18.89 -13.80
C TRP A 43 -11.79 19.55 -12.73
N GLY A 44 -11.66 20.86 -12.79
CA GLY A 44 -10.90 21.64 -11.82
C GLY A 44 -9.49 22.03 -12.27
N ALA A 45 -8.68 22.52 -11.34
CA ALA A 45 -7.29 22.88 -11.60
C ALA A 45 -6.38 21.62 -11.62
N PRO A 46 -5.25 21.63 -12.37
CA PRO A 46 -4.26 20.56 -12.32
C PRO A 46 -3.78 20.31 -10.88
N SER A 47 -3.54 19.04 -10.55
CA SER A 47 -2.86 18.66 -9.30
C SER A 47 -1.36 18.73 -9.47
N VAL A 48 -0.66 19.39 -8.55
CA VAL A 48 0.81 19.43 -8.51
C VAL A 48 1.25 18.56 -7.35
N ILE A 49 1.96 17.47 -7.66
CA ILE A 49 2.35 16.43 -6.69
C ILE A 49 3.79 15.95 -6.94
N ASP A 50 4.40 15.40 -5.89
CA ASP A 50 5.73 14.81 -5.89
C ASP A 50 5.73 13.32 -5.49
N ASP A 51 4.57 12.72 -5.26
CA ASP A 51 4.42 11.32 -4.97
C ASP A 51 4.48 10.46 -6.24
N GLY A 52 5.50 9.57 -6.30
CA GLY A 52 5.77 8.74 -7.46
C GLY A 52 4.66 7.75 -7.81
N VAL A 53 3.97 7.17 -6.83
CA VAL A 53 2.90 6.20 -7.11
C VAL A 53 1.66 6.87 -7.68
N THR A 54 1.29 8.04 -7.19
CA THR A 54 0.15 8.81 -7.69
C THR A 54 0.41 9.26 -9.13
N ILE A 55 1.62 9.75 -9.42
CA ILE A 55 2.02 10.09 -10.79
C ILE A 55 1.95 8.86 -11.69
N ALA A 56 2.52 7.72 -11.27
CA ALA A 56 2.52 6.50 -12.05
C ALA A 56 1.10 5.96 -12.31
N LYS A 57 0.19 6.09 -11.35
CA LYS A 57 -1.21 5.65 -11.49
C LYS A 57 -2.00 6.47 -12.51
N ASP A 58 -1.69 7.74 -12.66
CA ASP A 58 -2.39 8.67 -13.57
C ASP A 58 -1.91 8.55 -15.03
N ILE A 59 -0.70 7.99 -15.25
CA ILE A 59 -0.13 7.86 -16.58
C ILE A 59 -0.80 6.70 -17.34
N GLU A 60 -1.41 7.02 -18.47
CA GLU A 60 -1.99 6.11 -19.45
C GLU A 60 -1.59 6.54 -20.86
N LEU A 61 -1.03 5.60 -21.64
CA LEU A 61 -0.52 5.91 -22.98
C LEU A 61 -1.52 5.50 -24.06
N ALA A 62 -1.59 6.29 -25.13
CA ALA A 62 -2.55 6.07 -26.22
C ALA A 62 -2.27 4.78 -27.02
N ASP A 63 -0.98 4.42 -27.18
CA ASP A 63 -0.62 3.16 -27.82
C ASP A 63 -0.73 2.01 -26.81
N PRO A 64 -1.55 0.96 -27.09
CA PRO A 64 -1.79 -0.12 -26.15
C PRO A 64 -0.54 -0.95 -25.83
N PHE A 65 0.41 -1.07 -26.76
CA PHE A 65 1.64 -1.82 -26.53
C PHE A 65 2.65 -1.03 -25.70
N GLU A 66 2.79 0.28 -25.94
CA GLU A 66 3.58 1.17 -25.10
C GLU A 66 2.97 1.24 -23.69
N ASN A 67 1.63 1.32 -23.61
CA ASN A 67 0.92 1.35 -22.34
C ASN A 67 1.17 0.09 -21.49
N MET A 68 1.30 -1.10 -22.11
CA MET A 68 1.67 -2.32 -21.37
C MET A 68 3.01 -2.16 -20.66
N GLY A 69 4.02 -1.53 -21.30
CA GLY A 69 5.30 -1.24 -20.66
C GLY A 69 5.18 -0.30 -19.46
N ALA A 70 4.40 0.77 -19.60
CA ALA A 70 4.11 1.71 -18.52
C ALA A 70 3.38 1.01 -17.36
N GLN A 71 2.33 0.21 -17.65
CA GLN A 71 1.55 -0.49 -16.62
C GLN A 71 2.39 -1.51 -15.83
N LEU A 72 3.34 -2.20 -16.47
CA LEU A 72 4.24 -3.12 -15.79
C LEU A 72 5.13 -2.39 -14.77
N VAL A 73 5.71 -1.25 -15.12
CA VAL A 73 6.52 -0.46 -14.17
C VAL A 73 5.66 0.18 -13.08
N LYS A 74 4.45 0.63 -13.41
CA LYS A 74 3.44 1.09 -12.44
C LYS A 74 3.14 0.01 -11.40
N GLU A 75 3.10 -1.27 -11.79
CA GLU A 75 2.90 -2.38 -10.83
C GLU A 75 4.04 -2.47 -9.81
N ALA A 76 5.31 -2.24 -10.22
CA ALA A 76 6.43 -2.20 -9.28
C ALA A 76 6.29 -1.10 -8.24
N ALA A 77 5.89 0.11 -8.67
CA ALA A 77 5.64 1.24 -7.78
C ALA A 77 4.47 0.95 -6.81
N SER A 78 3.35 0.44 -7.35
CA SER A 78 2.16 0.12 -6.55
C SER A 78 2.43 -0.94 -5.50
N LYS A 79 3.11 -2.06 -5.86
CA LYS A 79 3.48 -3.12 -4.91
C LYS A 79 4.44 -2.64 -3.83
N THR A 80 5.33 -1.71 -4.16
CA THR A 80 6.24 -1.12 -3.17
C THR A 80 5.47 -0.22 -2.21
N ASN A 81 4.54 0.59 -2.71
CA ASN A 81 3.63 1.38 -1.90
C ASN A 81 2.80 0.52 -0.94
N ASP A 82 2.15 -0.53 -1.46
CA ASP A 82 1.32 -1.44 -0.66
C ASP A 82 2.10 -2.11 0.48
N ALA A 83 3.39 -2.41 0.26
CA ALA A 83 4.23 -3.08 1.25
C ALA A 83 4.84 -2.14 2.29
N CYS A 84 5.14 -0.89 1.92
CA CYS A 84 5.99 0.00 2.71
C CYS A 84 5.47 1.45 2.81
N GLY A 85 4.54 1.88 1.97
CA GLY A 85 4.06 3.26 1.86
C GLY A 85 5.10 4.26 1.35
N ASP A 86 6.28 3.80 0.91
CA ASP A 86 7.38 4.64 0.43
C ASP A 86 8.25 3.85 -0.57
N GLY A 87 9.23 4.52 -1.22
CA GLY A 87 10.17 3.89 -2.15
C GLY A 87 9.63 3.67 -3.57
N THR A 88 8.49 4.23 -3.91
CA THR A 88 7.79 4.08 -5.19
C THR A 88 8.59 4.61 -6.37
N THR A 89 9.17 5.80 -6.24
CA THR A 89 10.07 6.40 -7.24
C THR A 89 11.35 5.59 -7.37
N THR A 90 11.92 5.11 -6.27
CA THR A 90 13.13 4.27 -6.26
C THR A 90 12.88 2.95 -7.00
N SER A 91 11.73 2.28 -6.77
CA SER A 91 11.39 1.03 -7.48
C SER A 91 11.21 1.26 -8.97
N THR A 92 10.60 2.37 -9.37
CA THR A 92 10.44 2.78 -10.78
C THR A 92 11.79 2.98 -11.47
N VAL A 93 12.71 3.73 -10.84
CA VAL A 93 14.05 3.99 -11.36
C VAL A 93 14.86 2.69 -11.47
N LEU A 94 14.80 1.82 -10.47
CA LEU A 94 15.47 0.51 -10.49
C LEU A 94 14.91 -0.39 -11.61
N ALA A 95 13.60 -0.49 -11.75
CA ALA A 95 12.96 -1.27 -12.81
C ALA A 95 13.39 -0.79 -14.20
N HIS A 96 13.33 0.51 -14.44
CA HIS A 96 13.80 1.14 -15.66
C HIS A 96 15.28 0.81 -15.97
N ALA A 97 16.16 0.91 -14.96
CA ALA A 97 17.57 0.62 -15.13
C ALA A 97 17.81 -0.84 -15.51
N ILE A 98 17.16 -1.77 -14.82
CA ILE A 98 17.27 -3.22 -15.10
C ILE A 98 16.76 -3.53 -16.52
N ILE A 99 15.59 -3.01 -16.90
CA ILE A 99 15.00 -3.20 -18.23
C ILE A 99 15.93 -2.61 -19.30
N THR A 100 16.41 -1.40 -19.11
CA THR A 100 17.29 -0.72 -20.06
C THR A 100 18.60 -1.47 -20.30
N GLN A 101 19.26 -1.93 -19.24
CA GLN A 101 20.47 -2.73 -19.36
C GLN A 101 20.17 -4.13 -19.91
N GLY A 102 19.08 -4.75 -19.50
CA GLY A 102 18.64 -6.05 -19.97
C GLY A 102 18.39 -6.06 -21.49
N PHE A 103 17.62 -5.12 -22.02
CA PHE A 103 17.36 -5.02 -23.46
C PHE A 103 18.61 -4.75 -24.29
N LYS A 104 19.56 -3.96 -23.79
CA LYS A 104 20.86 -3.77 -24.45
C LYS A 104 21.63 -5.09 -24.60
N ASN A 105 21.60 -5.94 -23.56
CA ASN A 105 22.30 -7.23 -23.60
C ASN A 105 21.55 -8.26 -24.45
N ILE A 106 20.21 -8.28 -24.42
CA ILE A 106 19.39 -9.15 -25.29
C ILE A 106 19.61 -8.78 -26.77
N ALA A 107 19.65 -7.49 -27.11
CA ALA A 107 19.98 -7.04 -28.47
C ALA A 107 21.41 -7.42 -28.90
N ALA A 108 22.32 -7.59 -27.94
CA ALA A 108 23.67 -8.10 -28.17
C ALA A 108 23.76 -9.64 -28.24
N GLY A 109 22.61 -10.36 -28.11
CA GLY A 109 22.53 -11.81 -28.24
C GLY A 109 22.51 -12.60 -26.93
N ALA A 110 22.39 -11.94 -25.77
CA ALA A 110 22.28 -12.64 -24.51
C ALA A 110 20.93 -13.37 -24.34
N GLU A 111 20.94 -14.54 -23.75
CA GLU A 111 19.75 -15.35 -23.52
C GLU A 111 18.93 -14.81 -22.33
N SER A 112 17.68 -14.42 -22.58
CA SER A 112 16.83 -13.69 -21.63
C SER A 112 16.55 -14.47 -20.34
N MET A 113 16.43 -15.81 -20.42
CA MET A 113 16.20 -16.67 -19.24
C MET A 113 17.44 -16.80 -18.37
N ALA A 114 18.66 -16.81 -18.97
CA ALA A 114 19.90 -16.77 -18.22
C ALA A 114 20.12 -15.43 -17.54
N LEU A 115 19.81 -14.31 -18.23
CA LEU A 115 19.81 -12.99 -17.62
C LEU A 115 18.88 -12.93 -16.41
N LYS A 116 17.65 -13.45 -16.52
CA LYS A 116 16.69 -13.52 -15.41
C LYS A 116 17.26 -14.30 -14.21
N ARG A 117 17.88 -15.46 -14.43
CA ARG A 117 18.51 -16.23 -13.34
C ARG A 117 19.62 -15.42 -12.66
N GLY A 118 20.50 -14.78 -13.45
CA GLY A 118 21.56 -13.92 -12.92
C GLY A 118 21.03 -12.72 -12.13
N ILE A 119 19.98 -12.07 -12.62
CA ILE A 119 19.27 -10.98 -11.91
C ILE A 119 18.73 -11.49 -10.57
N SER A 120 18.06 -12.65 -10.53
CA SER A 120 17.52 -13.21 -9.30
C SER A 120 18.61 -13.49 -8.27
N LEU A 121 19.71 -14.14 -8.67
CA LEU A 121 20.86 -14.42 -7.79
C LEU A 121 21.47 -13.11 -7.22
N ALA A 122 21.59 -12.09 -8.06
CA ALA A 122 22.14 -10.80 -7.64
C ALA A 122 21.23 -10.09 -6.64
N VAL A 123 19.92 -10.08 -6.88
CA VAL A 123 18.91 -9.47 -5.99
C VAL A 123 18.91 -10.14 -4.64
N GLU A 124 18.93 -11.48 -4.59
CA GLU A 124 19.00 -12.24 -3.33
C GLU A 124 20.27 -11.89 -2.54
N ALA A 125 21.42 -11.81 -3.20
CA ALA A 125 22.68 -11.44 -2.55
C ALA A 125 22.68 -10.01 -2.01
N VAL A 126 22.15 -9.05 -2.78
CA VAL A 126 22.01 -7.65 -2.33
C VAL A 126 21.07 -7.56 -1.14
N ILE A 127 19.90 -8.22 -1.19
CA ILE A 127 18.92 -8.23 -0.08
C ILE A 127 19.53 -8.83 1.18
N ALA A 128 20.28 -9.92 1.07
CA ALA A 128 20.96 -10.53 2.21
C ALA A 128 21.98 -9.57 2.85
N GLU A 129 22.75 -8.83 2.03
CA GLU A 129 23.71 -7.85 2.53
C GLU A 129 23.01 -6.61 3.14
N LEU A 130 21.89 -6.13 2.55
CA LEU A 130 21.09 -5.05 3.11
C LEU A 130 20.58 -5.43 4.51
N LYS A 131 19.97 -6.61 4.66
CA LYS A 131 19.50 -7.10 5.97
C LYS A 131 20.64 -7.23 6.98
N LYS A 132 21.80 -7.71 6.56
CA LYS A 132 23.00 -7.86 7.42
C LYS A 132 23.56 -6.51 7.86
N SER A 133 23.50 -5.48 7.01
CA SER A 133 24.01 -4.14 7.29
C SER A 133 22.98 -3.22 7.91
N SER A 134 21.75 -3.69 8.07
CA SER A 134 20.69 -2.96 8.75
C SER A 134 21.03 -2.71 10.23
N THR A 135 20.68 -1.51 10.70
CA THR A 135 20.82 -1.10 12.10
C THR A 135 19.41 -0.99 12.70
N GLU A 136 19.17 -1.67 13.82
CA GLU A 136 17.90 -1.58 14.53
C GLU A 136 17.62 -0.16 14.99
N VAL A 137 16.39 0.31 14.82
CA VAL A 137 15.94 1.62 15.30
C VAL A 137 15.79 1.60 16.81
N LYS A 138 16.54 2.45 17.51
CA LYS A 138 16.55 2.53 18.97
C LYS A 138 16.11 3.91 19.44
N GLY A 139 14.98 3.93 20.13
CA GLY A 139 14.48 5.13 20.81
C GLY A 139 13.75 6.13 19.92
N LYS A 140 13.19 7.12 20.59
CA LYS A 140 12.32 8.14 20.00
C LYS A 140 13.00 9.01 18.95
N ASP A 141 14.27 9.38 19.19
CA ASP A 141 14.99 10.29 18.30
C ASP A 141 15.20 9.71 16.90
N GLN A 142 15.53 8.41 16.80
CA GLN A 142 15.69 7.76 15.49
C GLN A 142 14.34 7.58 14.79
N ILE A 143 13.27 7.29 15.53
CA ILE A 143 11.91 7.25 14.98
C ILE A 143 11.54 8.62 14.41
N ALA A 144 11.80 9.70 15.16
CA ALA A 144 11.55 11.07 14.72
C ALA A 144 12.36 11.42 13.45
N GLN A 145 13.62 10.98 13.36
CA GLN A 145 14.46 11.18 12.18
C GLN A 145 13.88 10.49 10.93
N VAL A 146 13.49 9.21 11.03
CA VAL A 146 12.85 8.49 9.90
C VAL A 146 11.60 9.21 9.44
N ALA A 147 10.71 9.52 10.38
CA ALA A 147 9.44 10.17 10.06
C ALA A 147 9.65 11.58 9.48
N THR A 148 10.63 12.35 9.99
CA THR A 148 10.96 13.69 9.48
C THR A 148 11.45 13.64 8.03
N ILE A 149 12.29 12.66 7.67
CA ILE A 149 12.81 12.53 6.31
C ILE A 149 11.70 12.24 5.32
N THR A 150 10.85 11.29 5.63
CA THR A 150 9.74 10.90 4.76
C THR A 150 8.70 12.02 4.65
N ALA A 151 8.32 12.63 5.79
CA ALA A 151 7.38 13.75 5.80
C ALA A 151 7.96 15.05 5.25
N LYS A 152 9.28 15.19 5.15
CA LYS A 152 9.98 16.47 4.89
C LYS A 152 9.58 17.57 5.88
N ASP A 153 9.09 17.18 7.07
CA ASP A 153 8.55 18.08 8.10
C ASP A 153 8.86 17.54 9.50
N LYS A 154 9.60 18.35 10.28
CA LYS A 154 10.00 17.98 11.64
C LYS A 154 8.81 17.88 12.60
N VAL A 155 7.77 18.69 12.41
CA VAL A 155 6.57 18.67 13.29
C VAL A 155 5.87 17.31 13.16
N ILE A 156 5.73 16.82 11.94
CA ILE A 156 5.16 15.49 11.67
C ILE A 156 6.07 14.39 12.25
N GLY A 157 7.38 14.54 12.08
CA GLY A 157 8.35 13.58 12.62
C GLY A 157 8.29 13.43 14.14
N ASP A 158 8.30 14.53 14.85
CA ASP A 158 8.20 14.57 16.31
C ASP A 158 6.84 14.00 16.79
N LEU A 159 5.74 14.33 16.09
CA LEU A 159 4.40 13.85 16.37
C LEU A 159 4.31 12.32 16.26
N ILE A 160 4.79 11.75 15.15
CA ILE A 160 4.78 10.29 14.93
C ILE A 160 5.62 9.58 15.98
N ALA A 161 6.79 10.11 16.32
CA ALA A 161 7.66 9.53 17.34
C ALA A 161 7.00 9.53 18.73
N GLU A 162 6.30 10.61 19.10
CA GLU A 162 5.54 10.68 20.34
C GLU A 162 4.40 9.66 20.39
N VAL A 163 3.65 9.55 19.28
CA VAL A 163 2.55 8.61 19.18
C VAL A 163 3.04 7.17 19.26
N MET A 164 4.11 6.83 18.51
CA MET A 164 4.68 5.47 18.54
C MET A 164 5.29 5.10 19.89
N GLU A 165 5.86 6.07 20.60
CA GLU A 165 6.36 5.84 21.97
C GLU A 165 5.22 5.46 22.94
N LYS A 166 4.05 6.10 22.81
CA LYS A 166 2.88 5.86 23.67
C LYS A 166 2.17 4.55 23.37
N VAL A 167 1.97 4.23 22.08
CA VAL A 167 1.24 3.00 21.70
C VAL A 167 2.14 1.77 21.59
N GLY A 168 3.46 1.96 21.55
CA GLY A 168 4.44 0.88 21.36
C GLY A 168 4.61 0.45 19.90
N LYS A 169 5.51 -0.52 19.68
CA LYS A 169 5.90 -0.97 18.33
C LYS A 169 4.72 -1.60 17.54
N ASP A 170 3.85 -2.31 18.25
CA ASP A 170 2.71 -3.04 17.68
C ASP A 170 1.40 -2.24 17.79
N GLY A 171 1.46 -1.00 18.26
CA GLY A 171 0.30 -0.13 18.45
C GLY A 171 -0.33 0.31 17.14
N VAL A 172 -1.65 0.39 17.12
CA VAL A 172 -2.41 0.85 15.96
C VAL A 172 -2.44 2.37 15.92
N ILE A 173 -2.05 2.95 14.79
CA ILE A 173 -2.11 4.38 14.54
C ILE A 173 -2.93 4.61 13.28
N THR A 174 -3.97 5.42 13.36
CA THR A 174 -4.81 5.83 12.23
C THR A 174 -4.67 7.33 11.99
N VAL A 175 -4.89 7.75 10.74
CA VAL A 175 -4.85 9.16 10.35
C VAL A 175 -6.24 9.58 9.89
N GLU A 176 -6.80 10.61 10.52
CA GLU A 176 -8.13 11.12 10.22
C GLU A 176 -8.08 12.61 9.87
N GLU A 177 -9.09 13.07 9.14
CA GLU A 177 -9.25 14.49 8.82
C GLU A 177 -9.90 15.23 10.00
N SER A 178 -9.41 16.45 10.28
CA SER A 178 -9.97 17.34 11.29
C SER A 178 -10.51 18.62 10.65
N LYS A 179 -11.50 19.21 11.29
CA LYS A 179 -11.99 20.55 10.92
C LYS A 179 -11.08 21.68 11.43
N GLY A 180 -10.09 21.34 12.27
CA GLY A 180 -9.07 22.27 12.76
C GLY A 180 -8.04 22.62 11.69
N ILE A 181 -7.04 23.42 12.07
CA ILE A 181 -5.93 23.84 11.18
C ILE A 181 -4.59 23.23 11.59
N SER A 182 -4.54 22.51 12.71
CA SER A 182 -3.35 21.91 13.32
C SER A 182 -3.44 20.39 13.37
N TYR A 183 -2.32 19.75 13.71
CA TYR A 183 -2.28 18.34 14.05
C TYR A 183 -2.73 18.15 15.50
N GLU A 184 -3.55 17.13 15.74
CA GLU A 184 -3.98 16.72 17.08
C GLU A 184 -3.82 15.22 17.22
N THR A 185 -3.55 14.73 18.42
CA THR A 185 -3.47 13.30 18.72
C THR A 185 -4.49 12.91 19.76
N GLU A 186 -5.21 11.85 19.49
CA GLU A 186 -6.17 11.26 20.40
C GLU A 186 -5.83 9.78 20.61
N PHE A 187 -5.96 9.33 21.86
CA PHE A 187 -5.75 7.92 22.19
C PHE A 187 -7.10 7.36 22.62
N VAL A 188 -7.58 6.36 21.88
CA VAL A 188 -8.92 5.78 22.08
C VAL A 188 -8.83 4.27 22.22
N GLU A 189 -9.82 3.67 22.85
CA GLU A 189 -9.97 2.22 22.87
C GLU A 189 -10.27 1.71 21.44
N GLY A 190 -9.59 0.64 21.06
CA GLY A 190 -9.73 0.09 19.73
C GLY A 190 -8.78 -1.09 19.50
N MET A 191 -8.95 -1.77 18.38
CA MET A 191 -8.04 -2.84 17.97
C MET A 191 -8.03 -3.02 16.46
N GLN A 192 -6.95 -3.60 15.97
CA GLN A 192 -6.83 -4.07 14.60
C GLN A 192 -6.69 -5.60 14.57
N PHE A 193 -7.29 -6.24 13.58
CA PHE A 193 -7.13 -7.65 13.33
C PHE A 193 -6.88 -7.94 11.85
N ASP A 194 -6.17 -9.03 11.59
CA ASP A 194 -5.66 -9.45 10.29
C ASP A 194 -6.73 -10.17 9.44
N ARG A 195 -7.79 -9.47 9.09
CA ARG A 195 -8.80 -9.85 8.09
C ARG A 195 -9.40 -8.59 7.50
N GLY A 196 -9.41 -8.52 6.18
CA GLY A 196 -10.01 -7.41 5.44
C GLY A 196 -11.42 -7.71 4.94
N TYR A 197 -11.93 -6.80 4.10
CA TYR A 197 -13.25 -6.93 3.51
C TYR A 197 -13.37 -8.18 2.62
N ILE A 198 -14.54 -8.82 2.65
CA ILE A 198 -14.83 -10.02 1.85
C ILE A 198 -14.96 -9.70 0.37
N SER A 199 -15.39 -8.49 0.02
CA SER A 199 -15.63 -8.07 -1.36
C SER A 199 -15.17 -6.64 -1.60
N ALA A 200 -14.49 -6.41 -2.73
CA ALA A 200 -14.08 -5.07 -3.17
C ALA A 200 -15.27 -4.10 -3.40
N TYR A 201 -16.47 -4.61 -3.59
CA TYR A 201 -17.68 -3.78 -3.68
C TYR A 201 -18.06 -3.09 -2.37
N PHE A 202 -17.41 -3.45 -1.25
CA PHE A 202 -17.56 -2.75 0.02
C PHE A 202 -16.68 -1.50 0.13
N ILE A 203 -15.74 -1.28 -0.78
CA ILE A 203 -14.84 -0.12 -0.79
C ILE A 203 -15.65 1.19 -0.86
N THR A 204 -15.29 2.13 -0.01
CA THR A 204 -15.85 3.49 0.02
C THR A 204 -14.85 4.54 -0.45
N ASN A 205 -13.55 4.23 -0.32
CA ASN A 205 -12.44 5.06 -0.81
C ASN A 205 -11.65 4.26 -1.85
N ALA A 206 -11.87 4.57 -3.13
CA ALA A 206 -11.23 3.86 -4.23
C ALA A 206 -9.71 4.12 -4.33
N ASP A 207 -9.24 5.30 -3.92
CA ASP A 207 -7.82 5.67 -3.99
C ASP A 207 -6.97 4.83 -3.04
N LYS A 208 -7.54 4.51 -1.85
CA LYS A 208 -6.87 3.69 -0.82
C LYS A 208 -7.30 2.23 -0.82
N LEU A 209 -8.26 1.85 -1.65
CA LEU A 209 -8.92 0.54 -1.62
C LEU A 209 -9.43 0.17 -0.22
N GLU A 210 -9.99 1.15 0.49
CA GLU A 210 -10.44 1.04 1.87
C GLU A 210 -11.97 1.17 1.96
N ALA A 211 -12.58 0.36 2.83
CA ALA A 211 -13.98 0.48 3.23
C ALA A 211 -14.06 1.12 4.62
N VAL A 212 -14.76 2.24 4.74
CA VAL A 212 -14.94 2.98 5.99
C VAL A 212 -16.42 3.08 6.33
N ILE A 213 -16.78 2.82 7.59
CA ILE A 213 -18.13 3.01 8.13
C ILE A 213 -18.03 3.80 9.43
N GLU A 214 -18.80 4.87 9.54
CA GLU A 214 -18.95 5.67 10.75
C GLU A 214 -20.15 5.19 11.55
N ASP A 215 -20.02 5.15 12.87
CA ASP A 215 -21.03 4.74 13.84
C ASP A 215 -21.77 3.44 13.49
N PRO A 216 -21.07 2.34 13.09
CA PRO A 216 -21.70 1.11 12.71
C PRO A 216 -22.30 0.36 13.91
N TYR A 217 -23.38 -0.37 13.67
CA TYR A 217 -23.72 -1.54 14.45
C TYR A 217 -22.85 -2.71 13.98
N ILE A 218 -22.43 -3.59 14.90
CA ILE A 218 -21.47 -4.65 14.63
C ILE A 218 -22.13 -6.00 14.98
N LEU A 219 -22.42 -6.79 13.97
CA LEU A 219 -22.89 -8.17 14.13
C LEU A 219 -21.67 -9.10 14.15
N ILE A 220 -21.53 -9.88 15.22
CA ILE A 220 -20.38 -10.77 15.44
C ILE A 220 -20.91 -12.20 15.51
N THR A 221 -20.45 -13.09 14.62
CA THR A 221 -20.84 -14.50 14.61
C THR A 221 -19.67 -15.40 14.22
N ASP A 222 -19.66 -16.62 14.77
CA ASP A 222 -18.73 -17.69 14.38
C ASP A 222 -19.24 -18.52 13.19
N LYS A 223 -20.44 -18.20 12.67
CA LYS A 223 -21.07 -18.90 11.56
C LYS A 223 -20.63 -18.36 10.21
N LYS A 224 -20.69 -19.24 9.22
CA LYS A 224 -20.69 -18.88 7.82
C LYS A 224 -22.11 -18.48 7.39
N ILE A 225 -22.23 -17.37 6.65
CA ILE A 225 -23.50 -16.83 6.15
C ILE A 225 -23.53 -16.99 4.62
N SER A 226 -24.34 -17.92 4.11
CA SER A 226 -24.43 -18.21 2.67
C SER A 226 -25.83 -17.89 2.10
N ALA A 227 -26.89 -18.12 2.86
CA ALA A 227 -28.26 -17.83 2.46
C ALA A 227 -28.74 -16.50 3.05
N VAL A 228 -29.52 -15.73 2.26
CA VAL A 228 -30.13 -14.47 2.74
C VAL A 228 -31.07 -14.71 3.92
N ALA A 229 -31.80 -15.82 3.92
CA ALA A 229 -32.74 -16.18 4.98
C ALA A 229 -32.07 -16.22 6.36
N ASP A 230 -30.79 -16.55 6.45
CA ASP A 230 -30.05 -16.64 7.72
C ASP A 230 -29.88 -15.29 8.40
N ILE A 231 -29.76 -14.21 7.61
CA ILE A 231 -29.45 -12.88 8.13
C ILE A 231 -30.59 -11.87 7.98
N LEU A 232 -31.59 -12.17 7.14
CA LEU A 232 -32.69 -11.25 6.85
C LEU A 232 -33.43 -10.74 8.10
N PRO A 233 -33.79 -11.59 9.11
CA PRO A 233 -34.47 -11.11 10.31
C PRO A 233 -33.60 -10.13 11.13
N ALA A 234 -32.26 -10.33 11.15
CA ALA A 234 -31.33 -9.41 11.82
C ALA A 234 -31.23 -8.09 11.05
N LEU A 235 -31.12 -8.16 9.70
CA LEU A 235 -31.04 -6.96 8.85
C LEU A 235 -32.31 -6.10 8.98
N GLU A 236 -33.51 -6.68 8.96
CA GLU A 236 -34.75 -5.95 9.11
C GLU A 236 -34.84 -5.17 10.42
N LYS A 237 -34.40 -5.79 11.54
CA LYS A 237 -34.37 -5.13 12.84
C LYS A 237 -33.34 -3.99 12.88
N ILE A 238 -32.14 -4.20 12.30
CA ILE A 238 -31.06 -3.21 12.28
C ILE A 238 -31.46 -2.01 11.43
N LEU A 239 -32.06 -2.24 10.24
CA LEU A 239 -32.46 -1.19 9.31
C LEU A 239 -33.54 -0.24 9.86
N GLN A 240 -34.30 -0.68 10.86
CA GLN A 240 -35.24 0.20 11.57
C GLN A 240 -34.53 1.27 12.40
N THR A 241 -33.27 1.01 12.80
CA THR A 241 -32.50 1.89 13.69
C THR A 241 -31.35 2.61 12.96
N SER A 242 -30.63 1.89 12.10
CA SER A 242 -29.46 2.44 11.38
C SER A 242 -29.27 1.74 10.05
N LYS A 243 -28.65 2.48 9.11
CA LYS A 243 -28.20 1.91 7.83
C LYS A 243 -26.74 1.41 7.87
N ASN A 244 -25.98 1.74 8.92
CA ASN A 244 -24.56 1.44 9.03
C ASN A 244 -24.38 0.11 9.78
N LEU A 245 -23.87 -0.90 9.08
CA LEU A 245 -23.68 -2.24 9.61
C LEU A 245 -22.31 -2.83 9.24
N LEU A 246 -21.58 -3.31 10.24
CA LEU A 246 -20.45 -4.22 10.07
C LEU A 246 -20.91 -5.64 10.40
N ILE A 247 -20.56 -6.60 9.54
CA ILE A 247 -20.71 -8.03 9.80
C ILE A 247 -19.33 -8.64 9.95
N ILE A 248 -19.08 -9.29 11.08
CA ILE A 248 -17.90 -10.11 11.33
C ILE A 248 -18.39 -11.56 11.44
N ALA A 249 -18.08 -12.38 10.44
CA ALA A 249 -18.55 -13.75 10.34
C ALA A 249 -17.42 -14.69 9.94
N GLU A 250 -17.57 -16.01 10.15
CA GLU A 250 -16.58 -16.96 9.63
C GLU A 250 -16.30 -16.73 8.13
N ASP A 251 -17.37 -16.61 7.36
CA ASP A 251 -17.37 -16.20 5.95
C ASP A 251 -18.75 -15.65 5.58
N VAL A 252 -18.81 -14.84 4.52
CA VAL A 252 -20.08 -14.45 3.88
C VAL A 252 -19.92 -14.69 2.39
N ASP A 253 -20.73 -15.58 1.83
CA ASP A 253 -20.64 -15.93 0.40
C ASP A 253 -22.01 -16.13 -0.25
N GLY A 254 -22.01 -16.64 -1.47
CA GLY A 254 -23.23 -17.03 -2.20
C GLY A 254 -24.27 -15.94 -2.32
N GLU A 255 -25.52 -16.32 -2.08
CA GLU A 255 -26.68 -15.44 -2.19
C GLU A 255 -26.66 -14.29 -1.18
N ALA A 256 -26.19 -14.56 0.05
CA ALA A 256 -26.08 -13.56 1.10
C ALA A 256 -25.15 -12.42 0.68
N LEU A 257 -23.91 -12.74 0.22
CA LEU A 257 -22.97 -11.74 -0.24
C LEU A 257 -23.51 -10.91 -1.41
N ALA A 258 -24.09 -11.58 -2.42
CA ALA A 258 -24.66 -10.90 -3.58
C ALA A 258 -25.76 -9.90 -3.18
N THR A 259 -26.65 -10.31 -2.27
CA THR A 259 -27.73 -9.46 -1.76
C THR A 259 -27.19 -8.24 -0.99
N LEU A 260 -26.20 -8.44 -0.11
CA LEU A 260 -25.58 -7.35 0.64
C LEU A 260 -24.90 -6.34 -0.29
N VAL A 261 -24.14 -6.81 -1.29
CA VAL A 261 -23.50 -5.97 -2.29
C VAL A 261 -24.50 -5.16 -3.11
N VAL A 262 -25.57 -5.81 -3.63
CA VAL A 262 -26.61 -5.12 -4.41
C VAL A 262 -27.29 -4.03 -3.58
N ASN A 263 -27.62 -4.30 -2.33
CA ASN A 263 -28.28 -3.32 -1.46
C ASN A 263 -27.34 -2.16 -1.07
N LYS A 264 -26.03 -2.42 -0.90
CA LYS A 264 -25.03 -1.36 -0.72
C LYS A 264 -24.94 -0.48 -1.96
N LEU A 265 -24.82 -1.07 -3.15
CA LEU A 265 -24.74 -0.31 -4.41
C LEU A 265 -26.00 0.53 -4.68
N ARG A 266 -27.17 0.06 -4.22
CA ARG A 266 -28.43 0.83 -4.27
C ARG A 266 -28.52 1.92 -3.19
N GLY A 267 -27.60 1.98 -2.24
CA GLY A 267 -27.62 2.94 -1.13
C GLY A 267 -28.73 2.67 -0.09
N THR A 268 -29.36 1.49 -0.10
CA THR A 268 -30.38 1.11 0.89
C THR A 268 -29.76 0.80 2.24
N ILE A 269 -28.56 0.22 2.25
CA ILE A 269 -27.77 -0.08 3.45
C ILE A 269 -26.30 0.29 3.20
N ASN A 270 -25.65 0.82 4.21
CA ASN A 270 -24.19 0.99 4.23
C ASN A 270 -23.58 -0.16 5.03
N ILE A 271 -23.02 -1.13 4.31
CA ILE A 271 -22.58 -2.38 4.92
C ILE A 271 -21.12 -2.69 4.55
N LEU A 272 -20.44 -3.30 5.51
CA LEU A 272 -19.14 -3.93 5.37
C LEU A 272 -19.23 -5.35 5.95
N ALA A 273 -18.74 -6.33 5.21
CA ALA A 273 -18.59 -7.68 5.71
C ALA A 273 -17.12 -8.09 5.69
N VAL A 274 -16.64 -8.59 6.82
CA VAL A 274 -15.25 -9.02 7.03
C VAL A 274 -15.22 -10.45 7.59
N LYS A 275 -14.14 -11.18 7.30
CA LYS A 275 -13.94 -12.50 7.88
C LYS A 275 -13.51 -12.41 9.33
N ALA A 276 -14.00 -13.32 10.16
CA ALA A 276 -13.57 -13.47 11.53
C ALA A 276 -12.06 -13.84 11.60
N PRO A 277 -11.28 -13.19 12.48
CA PRO A 277 -9.86 -13.49 12.64
C PRO A 277 -9.65 -14.85 13.33
N GLY A 278 -8.54 -15.52 13.01
CA GLY A 278 -8.16 -16.80 13.59
C GLY A 278 -8.93 -18.01 13.04
N PHE A 279 -8.69 -19.17 13.65
CA PHE A 279 -9.31 -20.45 13.30
C PHE A 279 -9.64 -21.25 14.57
N GLY A 280 -10.70 -22.08 14.50
CA GLY A 280 -11.12 -22.94 15.62
C GLY A 280 -11.37 -22.16 16.91
N ASP A 281 -10.88 -22.65 18.05
CA ASP A 281 -11.10 -22.01 19.35
C ASP A 281 -10.46 -20.63 19.45
N ARG A 282 -9.35 -20.39 18.75
CA ARG A 282 -8.75 -19.04 18.70
C ARG A 282 -9.66 -18.03 18.02
N ARG A 283 -10.41 -18.42 16.99
CA ARG A 283 -11.43 -17.55 16.38
C ARG A 283 -12.48 -17.12 17.39
N LYS A 284 -13.01 -18.09 18.18
CA LYS A 284 -14.01 -17.81 19.22
C LYS A 284 -13.48 -16.81 20.24
N GLU A 285 -12.25 -17.01 20.69
CA GLU A 285 -11.60 -16.12 21.64
C GLU A 285 -11.40 -14.70 21.10
N MET A 286 -10.97 -14.57 19.83
CA MET A 286 -10.82 -13.27 19.18
C MET A 286 -12.16 -12.58 18.93
N LEU A 287 -13.21 -13.33 18.56
CA LEU A 287 -14.56 -12.78 18.45
C LEU A 287 -15.08 -12.27 19.81
N ASN A 288 -14.78 -12.97 20.91
CA ASN A 288 -15.11 -12.53 22.25
C ASN A 288 -14.33 -11.25 22.65
N ASP A 289 -13.06 -11.13 22.23
CA ASP A 289 -12.27 -9.92 22.44
C ASP A 289 -12.88 -8.72 21.71
N ILE A 290 -13.30 -8.91 20.44
CA ILE A 290 -14.00 -7.88 19.64
C ILE A 290 -15.36 -7.54 20.26
N ALA A 291 -16.11 -8.54 20.70
CA ALA A 291 -17.41 -8.33 21.36
C ALA A 291 -17.27 -7.51 22.64
N THR A 292 -16.25 -7.84 23.47
CA THR A 292 -15.96 -7.10 24.70
C THR A 292 -15.59 -5.64 24.40
N LEU A 293 -14.73 -5.42 23.38
CA LEU A 293 -14.32 -4.08 22.96
C LEU A 293 -15.49 -3.23 22.45
N THR A 294 -16.41 -3.84 21.72
CA THR A 294 -17.53 -3.13 21.06
C THR A 294 -18.81 -3.11 21.88
N GLY A 295 -18.84 -3.84 23.01
CA GLY A 295 -20.01 -3.96 23.90
C GLY A 295 -21.13 -4.82 23.31
N GLY A 296 -20.83 -5.67 22.32
CA GLY A 296 -21.75 -6.61 21.73
C GLY A 296 -21.63 -8.02 22.30
N ALA A 297 -22.31 -8.97 21.65
CA ALA A 297 -22.26 -10.39 21.98
C ALA A 297 -21.90 -11.22 20.74
N VAL A 298 -21.18 -12.32 20.95
CA VAL A 298 -20.94 -13.30 19.88
C VAL A 298 -22.21 -14.15 19.69
N ILE A 299 -22.70 -14.18 18.47
CA ILE A 299 -23.86 -14.99 18.08
C ILE A 299 -23.34 -16.35 17.61
N SER A 300 -23.51 -17.38 18.44
CA SER A 300 -23.06 -18.73 18.19
C SER A 300 -24.10 -19.75 18.64
N GLU A 301 -24.28 -20.81 17.85
CA GLU A 301 -25.19 -21.92 18.21
C GLU A 301 -24.68 -22.69 19.42
N GLU A 302 -23.39 -22.71 19.67
CA GLU A 302 -22.80 -23.39 20.85
C GLU A 302 -23.28 -22.76 22.17
N VAL A 303 -23.53 -21.42 22.15
CA VAL A 303 -24.12 -20.71 23.30
C VAL A 303 -25.63 -20.57 23.20
N GLY A 304 -26.28 -21.30 22.27
CA GLY A 304 -27.72 -21.31 22.09
C GLY A 304 -28.32 -20.09 21.40
N ARG A 305 -27.46 -19.22 20.78
CA ARG A 305 -27.90 -18.00 20.08
C ARG A 305 -27.91 -18.22 18.57
N LYS A 306 -29.04 -17.93 17.92
CA LYS A 306 -29.17 -17.99 16.46
C LYS A 306 -29.26 -16.59 15.85
N LEU A 307 -28.86 -16.48 14.57
CA LEU A 307 -28.89 -15.21 13.82
C LEU A 307 -30.30 -14.63 13.69
N ASP A 308 -31.35 -15.47 13.63
CA ASP A 308 -32.77 -15.06 13.57
C ASP A 308 -33.27 -14.43 14.88
N SER A 309 -32.66 -14.78 16.00
CA SER A 309 -33.01 -14.28 17.33
C SER A 309 -32.28 -13.01 17.77
N VAL A 310 -31.35 -12.49 16.94
CA VAL A 310 -30.54 -11.30 17.24
C VAL A 310 -31.42 -10.09 17.55
N THR A 311 -31.06 -9.37 18.61
CA THR A 311 -31.65 -8.09 18.99
C THR A 311 -30.62 -6.95 18.81
N ILE A 312 -31.09 -5.71 18.86
CA ILE A 312 -30.18 -4.53 18.75
C ILE A 312 -29.19 -4.48 19.92
N GLU A 313 -29.57 -4.98 21.08
CA GLU A 313 -28.74 -5.03 22.29
C GLU A 313 -27.60 -6.04 22.19
N ASP A 314 -27.69 -7.04 21.30
CA ASP A 314 -26.64 -8.02 21.04
C ASP A 314 -25.55 -7.46 20.13
N LEU A 315 -25.81 -6.34 19.44
CA LEU A 315 -24.89 -5.76 18.48
C LEU A 315 -23.85 -4.89 19.17
N GLY A 316 -22.58 -5.09 18.78
CA GLY A 316 -21.51 -4.19 19.15
C GLY A 316 -21.64 -2.83 18.48
N ARG A 317 -20.91 -1.84 18.99
CA ARG A 317 -20.83 -0.50 18.42
C ARG A 317 -19.40 0.04 18.48
N ALA A 318 -19.08 0.88 17.51
CA ALA A 318 -17.84 1.65 17.50
C ALA A 318 -18.10 3.03 16.89
N ARG A 319 -17.19 3.98 17.11
CA ARG A 319 -17.26 5.28 16.41
C ARG A 319 -16.97 5.12 14.92
N ARG A 320 -15.94 4.34 14.59
CA ARG A 320 -15.51 4.12 13.21
C ARG A 320 -14.94 2.73 13.02
N VAL A 321 -15.16 2.17 11.86
CA VAL A 321 -14.47 0.96 11.40
C VAL A 321 -13.91 1.21 10.01
N SER A 322 -12.64 0.88 9.82
CA SER A 322 -11.98 0.87 8.52
C SER A 322 -11.45 -0.52 8.20
N SER A 323 -11.54 -0.92 6.95
CA SER A 323 -11.06 -2.22 6.46
C SER A 323 -10.41 -2.07 5.10
N ASP A 324 -9.18 -2.54 4.99
CA ASP A 324 -8.51 -2.79 3.71
C ASP A 324 -8.69 -4.27 3.30
N LYS A 325 -7.91 -4.74 2.35
CA LYS A 325 -8.01 -6.13 1.89
C LYS A 325 -7.44 -7.14 2.91
N ASP A 326 -6.55 -6.71 3.79
CA ASP A 326 -5.79 -7.56 4.70
C ASP A 326 -6.17 -7.36 6.17
N ASN A 327 -6.59 -6.16 6.56
CA ASN A 327 -6.82 -5.77 7.94
C ASN A 327 -8.17 -5.06 8.16
N THR A 328 -8.67 -5.14 9.38
CA THR A 328 -9.82 -4.34 9.84
C THR A 328 -9.48 -3.68 11.18
N THR A 329 -9.68 -2.38 11.26
CA THR A 329 -9.44 -1.55 12.44
C THR A 329 -10.75 -1.05 13.02
N VAL A 330 -10.99 -1.34 14.28
CA VAL A 330 -12.10 -0.81 15.07
C VAL A 330 -11.57 0.33 15.94
N VAL A 331 -12.11 1.52 15.76
CA VAL A 331 -11.70 2.74 16.49
C VAL A 331 -12.82 3.14 17.44
N GLU A 332 -12.47 3.36 18.71
CA GLU A 332 -13.39 3.76 19.77
C GLU A 332 -14.59 2.83 19.88
N GLY A 333 -14.31 1.56 20.25
CA GLY A 333 -15.33 0.59 20.62
C GLY A 333 -16.15 1.08 21.81
N LYS A 334 -17.45 0.81 21.82
CA LYS A 334 -18.37 1.27 22.88
C LYS A 334 -18.55 0.25 24.00
N GLY A 335 -17.61 -0.71 24.14
CA GLY A 335 -17.55 -1.63 25.28
C GLY A 335 -17.28 -0.91 26.59
N LYS A 336 -17.66 -1.54 27.69
CA LYS A 336 -17.38 -0.98 29.03
C LYS A 336 -15.91 -1.19 29.37
N GLU A 337 -15.24 -0.14 29.79
CA GLU A 337 -13.82 -0.19 30.20
C GLU A 337 -13.55 -1.24 31.30
N SER A 338 -14.53 -1.45 32.20
CA SER A 338 -14.47 -2.49 33.25
C SER A 338 -14.33 -3.89 32.65
N ASP A 339 -15.09 -4.17 31.57
CA ASP A 339 -15.17 -5.48 30.95
C ASP A 339 -13.90 -5.73 30.11
N ILE A 340 -13.40 -4.69 29.43
CA ILE A 340 -12.12 -4.73 28.71
C ILE A 340 -10.96 -5.01 29.67
N LYS A 341 -10.89 -4.31 30.81
CA LYS A 341 -9.89 -4.56 31.85
C LYS A 341 -9.99 -5.96 32.45
N ALA A 342 -11.20 -6.45 32.69
CA ALA A 342 -11.43 -7.81 33.16
C ALA A 342 -10.93 -8.85 32.13
N ARG A 343 -11.21 -8.61 30.84
CA ARG A 343 -10.75 -9.49 29.75
C ARG A 343 -9.22 -9.51 29.64
N ILE A 344 -8.56 -8.35 29.72
CA ILE A 344 -7.09 -8.26 29.73
C ILE A 344 -6.51 -9.04 30.92
N LYS A 345 -7.12 -8.93 32.11
CA LYS A 345 -6.70 -9.68 33.30
C LYS A 345 -6.84 -11.19 33.11
N GLN A 346 -7.92 -11.64 32.47
CA GLN A 346 -8.15 -13.04 32.12
C GLN A 346 -7.05 -13.57 31.17
N ILE A 347 -6.74 -12.83 30.10
CA ILE A 347 -5.69 -13.22 29.15
C ILE A 347 -4.32 -13.26 29.87
N LYS A 348 -4.03 -12.31 30.75
CA LYS A 348 -2.81 -12.33 31.57
C LYS A 348 -2.69 -13.61 32.39
N ALA A 349 -3.74 -14.02 33.06
CA ALA A 349 -3.73 -15.27 33.83
C ALA A 349 -3.46 -16.49 32.92
N GLN A 350 -4.07 -16.53 31.73
CA GLN A 350 -3.81 -17.59 30.75
C GLN A 350 -2.34 -17.62 30.27
N ILE A 351 -1.68 -16.46 30.12
CA ILE A 351 -0.26 -16.36 29.78
C ILE A 351 0.63 -16.99 30.86
N GLU A 352 0.27 -16.80 32.13
CA GLU A 352 1.00 -17.36 33.27
C GLU A 352 0.79 -18.88 33.42
N GLU A 353 -0.39 -19.38 33.09
CA GLU A 353 -0.76 -20.79 33.20
C GLU A 353 -0.27 -21.66 32.03
N THR A 354 -0.11 -21.07 30.83
CA THR A 354 0.26 -21.85 29.64
C THR A 354 1.71 -22.33 29.67
N THR A 355 1.90 -23.61 29.34
CA THR A 355 3.24 -24.24 29.22
C THR A 355 3.77 -24.23 27.78
N SER A 356 2.93 -23.89 26.79
CA SER A 356 3.27 -23.81 25.39
C SER A 356 3.82 -22.44 25.03
N ASP A 357 5.06 -22.36 24.55
CA ASP A 357 5.66 -21.08 24.13
C ASP A 357 4.89 -20.44 22.96
N PHE A 358 4.39 -21.26 22.03
CA PHE A 358 3.57 -20.78 20.92
C PHE A 358 2.22 -20.21 21.39
N ASP A 359 1.54 -20.85 22.34
CA ASP A 359 0.28 -20.33 22.87
C ASP A 359 0.51 -19.08 23.73
N ARG A 360 1.63 -19.03 24.46
CA ARG A 360 2.06 -17.85 25.21
C ARG A 360 2.27 -16.66 24.28
N GLU A 361 2.97 -16.84 23.16
CA GLU A 361 3.16 -15.79 22.15
C GLU A 361 1.81 -15.28 21.59
N LYS A 362 0.89 -16.17 21.25
CA LYS A 362 -0.43 -15.81 20.73
C LYS A 362 -1.33 -15.13 21.75
N LEU A 363 -1.24 -15.51 23.02
CA LEU A 363 -1.95 -14.81 24.10
C LEU A 363 -1.37 -13.43 24.35
N GLN A 364 -0.04 -13.27 24.28
CA GLN A 364 0.62 -11.96 24.38
C GLN A 364 0.22 -11.05 23.22
N GLU A 365 0.14 -11.56 21.99
CA GLU A 365 -0.36 -10.81 20.81
C GLU A 365 -1.80 -10.32 21.05
N ARG A 366 -2.70 -11.18 21.52
CA ARG A 366 -4.09 -10.81 21.81
C ARG A 366 -4.17 -9.74 22.91
N MET A 367 -3.39 -9.92 23.99
CA MET A 367 -3.33 -8.95 25.07
C MET A 367 -2.85 -7.58 24.56
N ALA A 368 -1.79 -7.56 23.73
CA ALA A 368 -1.27 -6.33 23.14
C ALA A 368 -2.31 -5.62 22.27
N LYS A 369 -3.00 -6.37 21.40
CA LYS A 369 -4.08 -5.82 20.55
C LYS A 369 -5.23 -5.21 21.35
N LEU A 370 -5.61 -5.83 22.47
CA LEU A 370 -6.73 -5.36 23.30
C LEU A 370 -6.31 -4.21 24.25
N SER A 371 -5.06 -4.21 24.72
CA SER A 371 -4.56 -3.22 25.70
C SER A 371 -3.92 -2.00 25.06
N GLY A 372 -3.43 -2.11 23.82
CA GLY A 372 -2.69 -1.05 23.15
C GLY A 372 -3.54 0.13 22.69
N GLY A 373 -4.84 -0.08 22.50
CA GLY A 373 -5.74 0.94 21.95
C GLY A 373 -5.39 1.34 20.53
N VAL A 374 -5.95 2.46 20.09
CA VAL A 374 -5.68 3.09 18.80
C VAL A 374 -5.29 4.55 19.02
N ALA A 375 -4.16 4.95 18.47
CA ALA A 375 -3.83 6.37 18.38
C ALA A 375 -4.41 6.94 17.09
N VAL A 376 -5.14 8.04 17.18
CA VAL A 376 -5.71 8.75 16.05
C VAL A 376 -4.96 10.05 15.86
N ILE A 377 -4.24 10.18 14.73
CA ILE A 377 -3.64 11.45 14.33
C ILE A 377 -4.67 12.20 13.50
N LYS A 378 -5.18 13.30 14.04
CA LYS A 378 -6.11 14.20 13.38
C LYS A 378 -5.33 15.27 12.63
N VAL A 379 -5.52 15.34 11.32
CA VAL A 379 -4.84 16.29 10.44
C VAL A 379 -5.80 17.40 10.08
N GLY A 380 -5.40 18.66 10.34
CA GLY A 380 -6.15 19.85 9.98
C GLY A 380 -5.39 20.73 8.98
N ALA A 381 -6.13 21.49 8.17
CA ALA A 381 -5.59 22.48 7.24
C ALA A 381 -6.61 23.56 6.89
N ALA A 382 -6.13 24.65 6.29
CA ALA A 382 -6.99 25.76 5.90
C ALA A 382 -7.83 25.46 4.63
N THR A 383 -7.35 24.58 3.76
CA THR A 383 -8.02 24.20 2.51
C THR A 383 -8.10 22.68 2.36
N GLU A 384 -9.07 22.19 1.61
CA GLU A 384 -9.24 20.75 1.35
C GLU A 384 -8.06 20.14 0.59
N VAL A 385 -7.45 20.91 -0.32
CA VAL A 385 -6.27 20.45 -1.08
C VAL A 385 -5.07 20.27 -0.15
N GLU A 386 -4.81 21.25 0.72
CA GLU A 386 -3.76 21.20 1.73
C GLU A 386 -4.01 20.06 2.74
N LEU A 387 -5.27 19.88 3.14
CA LEU A 387 -5.67 18.82 4.08
C LEU A 387 -5.31 17.42 3.53
N LYS A 388 -5.65 17.16 2.28
CA LYS A 388 -5.34 15.89 1.60
C LYS A 388 -3.82 15.68 1.49
N GLU A 389 -3.09 16.71 1.11
CA GLU A 389 -1.64 16.65 0.99
C GLU A 389 -0.97 16.38 2.34
N ARG A 390 -1.34 17.12 3.40
CA ARG A 390 -0.83 16.92 4.75
C ARG A 390 -1.15 15.51 5.28
N LYS A 391 -2.36 15.01 5.03
CA LYS A 391 -2.79 13.68 5.44
C LYS A 391 -1.95 12.59 4.76
N HIS A 392 -1.75 12.66 3.44
CA HIS A 392 -0.89 11.72 2.71
C HIS A 392 0.54 11.73 3.26
N ARG A 393 1.11 12.91 3.51
CA ARG A 393 2.45 13.05 4.08
C ARG A 393 2.59 12.39 5.45
N VAL A 394 1.59 12.51 6.33
CA VAL A 394 1.56 11.83 7.63
C VAL A 394 1.45 10.32 7.46
N GLU A 395 0.60 9.83 6.55
CA GLU A 395 0.42 8.41 6.26
C GLU A 395 1.70 7.76 5.72
N ASP A 396 2.37 8.41 4.77
CA ASP A 396 3.64 7.93 4.20
C ASP A 396 4.74 7.88 5.27
N ALA A 397 4.85 8.94 6.08
CA ALA A 397 5.82 8.99 7.17
C ALA A 397 5.56 7.90 8.22
N LEU A 398 4.29 7.63 8.54
CA LEU A 398 3.91 6.56 9.46
C LEU A 398 4.28 5.17 8.90
N SER A 399 4.00 4.93 7.61
CA SER A 399 4.29 3.66 6.94
C SER A 399 5.79 3.41 6.85
N ALA A 400 6.58 4.41 6.45
CA ALA A 400 8.04 4.33 6.41
C ALA A 400 8.64 4.12 7.81
N THR A 401 8.06 4.76 8.84
CA THR A 401 8.53 4.61 10.22
C THR A 401 8.26 3.20 10.74
N ARG A 402 7.08 2.62 10.45
CA ARG A 402 6.78 1.21 10.76
C ARG A 402 7.77 0.28 10.06
N ALA A 403 8.02 0.50 8.76
CA ALA A 403 8.99 -0.29 8.00
C ALA A 403 10.41 -0.22 8.60
N ALA A 404 10.82 0.94 9.13
CA ALA A 404 12.10 1.11 9.81
C ALA A 404 12.16 0.39 11.16
N VAL A 405 11.07 0.41 11.93
CA VAL A 405 10.98 -0.31 13.22
C VAL A 405 11.01 -1.83 13.01
N GLU A 406 10.40 -2.32 11.91
CA GLU A 406 10.34 -3.77 11.60
C GLU A 406 11.68 -4.34 11.12
N GLU A 407 12.38 -3.69 10.18
CA GLU A 407 13.59 -4.25 9.56
C GLU A 407 14.85 -3.39 9.79
N GLY A 408 14.76 -2.32 10.56
CA GLY A 408 15.88 -1.39 10.82
C GLY A 408 16.09 -0.40 9.69
N ILE A 409 17.22 0.31 9.77
CA ILE A 409 17.60 1.41 8.89
C ILE A 409 18.96 1.18 8.23
N LEU A 410 19.15 1.82 7.08
CA LEU A 410 20.36 1.86 6.28
C LEU A 410 20.80 3.31 6.06
N PRO A 411 22.07 3.56 5.67
CA PRO A 411 22.47 4.85 5.13
C PRO A 411 21.59 5.21 3.93
N GLY A 412 20.93 6.38 4.00
CA GLY A 412 19.95 6.82 3.01
C GLY A 412 20.57 7.32 1.70
N GLY A 413 19.71 7.89 0.85
CA GLY A 413 20.10 8.49 -0.42
C GLY A 413 20.71 7.51 -1.44
N GLY A 414 20.32 6.24 -1.40
CA GLY A 414 20.85 5.18 -2.27
C GLY A 414 22.19 4.59 -1.83
N VAL A 415 22.81 5.10 -0.74
CA VAL A 415 24.11 4.63 -0.24
C VAL A 415 24.03 3.20 0.27
N GLY A 416 22.90 2.80 0.88
CA GLY A 416 22.66 1.44 1.33
C GLY A 416 22.82 0.42 0.20
N LEU A 417 22.26 0.72 -0.99
CA LEU A 417 22.39 -0.12 -2.19
C LEU A 417 23.84 -0.19 -2.68
N LEU A 418 24.56 0.94 -2.74
CA LEU A 418 25.98 0.95 -3.14
C LEU A 418 26.87 0.17 -2.17
N ASN A 419 26.59 0.23 -0.87
CA ASN A 419 27.32 -0.51 0.15
C ASN A 419 27.12 -2.03 0.04
N ALA A 420 26.08 -2.49 -0.64
CA ALA A 420 25.80 -3.91 -0.88
C ALA A 420 26.50 -4.46 -2.14
N LEU A 421 27.10 -3.62 -3.00
CA LEU A 421 27.79 -4.04 -4.23
C LEU A 421 28.86 -5.15 -4.02
N PRO A 422 29.68 -5.15 -2.95
CA PRO A 422 30.66 -6.21 -2.73
C PRO A 422 30.06 -7.62 -2.53
N ALA A 423 28.76 -7.72 -2.23
CA ALA A 423 28.07 -9.01 -2.16
C ALA A 423 27.98 -9.68 -3.53
N LEU A 424 27.88 -8.90 -4.61
CA LEU A 424 27.84 -9.39 -5.98
C LEU A 424 29.14 -10.05 -6.43
N ASP A 425 30.30 -9.64 -5.87
CA ASP A 425 31.60 -10.21 -6.21
C ASP A 425 31.78 -11.66 -5.72
N LYS A 426 30.92 -12.09 -4.80
CA LYS A 426 30.91 -13.45 -4.24
C LYS A 426 30.08 -14.43 -5.07
N ILE A 427 29.32 -13.95 -6.04
CA ILE A 427 28.43 -14.78 -6.87
C ILE A 427 29.28 -15.48 -7.93
N LYS A 428 29.17 -16.81 -7.98
CA LYS A 428 29.80 -17.63 -9.00
C LYS A 428 28.83 -17.85 -10.16
N ALA A 429 28.72 -16.87 -11.05
CA ALA A 429 27.94 -16.96 -12.28
C ALA A 429 28.86 -16.92 -13.50
N THR A 430 28.45 -17.51 -14.61
CA THR A 430 29.20 -17.54 -15.87
C THR A 430 28.29 -17.21 -17.07
N GLY A 431 28.88 -16.71 -18.17
CA GLY A 431 28.12 -16.37 -19.38
C GLY A 431 27.03 -15.33 -19.11
N ASP A 432 25.87 -15.56 -19.66
CA ASP A 432 24.75 -14.61 -19.58
C ASP A 432 24.17 -14.48 -18.15
N GLU A 433 24.35 -15.47 -17.28
CA GLU A 433 24.01 -15.32 -15.86
C GLU A 433 24.92 -14.28 -15.18
N ALA A 434 26.23 -14.26 -15.49
CA ALA A 434 27.13 -13.21 -15.00
C ALA A 434 26.73 -11.83 -15.53
N THR A 435 26.30 -11.75 -16.77
CA THR A 435 25.74 -10.52 -17.36
C THR A 435 24.49 -10.07 -16.60
N GLY A 436 23.62 -10.99 -16.16
CA GLY A 436 22.47 -10.70 -15.30
C GLY A 436 22.87 -10.07 -13.95
N VAL A 437 23.96 -10.56 -13.35
CA VAL A 437 24.53 -9.97 -12.12
C VAL A 437 25.06 -8.56 -12.37
N ASP A 438 25.74 -8.33 -13.50
CA ASP A 438 26.26 -7.00 -13.85
C ASP A 438 25.15 -5.99 -14.18
N ILE A 439 23.99 -6.43 -14.66
CA ILE A 439 22.80 -5.58 -14.82
C ILE A 439 22.38 -5.01 -13.47
N ILE A 440 22.28 -5.85 -12.42
CA ILE A 440 21.93 -5.38 -11.07
C ILE A 440 23.03 -4.48 -10.51
N ARG A 441 24.32 -4.80 -10.73
CA ARG A 441 25.44 -3.96 -10.31
C ARG A 441 25.30 -2.52 -10.81
N LYS A 442 24.86 -2.35 -12.06
CA LYS A 442 24.62 -1.02 -12.66
C LYS A 442 23.33 -0.39 -12.16
N ALA A 443 22.27 -1.19 -12.02
CA ALA A 443 20.96 -0.67 -11.65
C ALA A 443 20.93 -0.07 -10.24
N VAL A 444 21.64 -0.66 -9.27
CA VAL A 444 21.65 -0.16 -7.88
C VAL A 444 22.41 1.18 -7.72
N GLU A 445 23.09 1.65 -8.75
CA GLU A 445 23.72 2.98 -8.79
C GLU A 445 22.71 4.09 -9.16
N GLU A 446 21.63 3.74 -9.85
CA GLU A 446 20.72 4.73 -10.44
C GLU A 446 19.96 5.59 -9.41
N PRO A 447 19.50 5.09 -8.25
CA PRO A 447 18.86 5.97 -7.28
C PRO A 447 19.73 7.14 -6.84
N ILE A 448 20.96 6.92 -6.42
CA ILE A 448 21.86 8.02 -6.02
C ILE A 448 22.25 8.90 -7.22
N ARG A 449 22.40 8.31 -8.42
CA ARG A 449 22.65 9.04 -9.65
C ARG A 449 21.56 10.06 -9.93
N TRP A 450 20.28 9.64 -9.80
CA TRP A 450 19.15 10.53 -10.05
C TRP A 450 18.96 11.57 -8.95
N ILE A 451 19.22 11.23 -7.68
CA ILE A 451 19.25 12.23 -6.59
C ILE A 451 20.25 13.34 -6.90
N ALA A 452 21.45 12.98 -7.37
CA ALA A 452 22.47 13.95 -7.74
C ALA A 452 22.08 14.78 -8.99
N ASN A 453 21.54 14.13 -10.02
CA ASN A 453 21.08 14.81 -11.25
C ASN A 453 19.97 15.83 -10.94
N ASN A 454 19.00 15.47 -10.12
CA ASN A 454 17.91 16.37 -9.70
C ASN A 454 18.42 17.54 -8.84
N ALA A 455 19.58 17.36 -8.18
CA ALA A 455 20.29 18.45 -7.49
C ALA A 455 21.20 19.28 -8.40
N GLY A 456 21.18 19.04 -9.72
CA GLY A 456 21.99 19.79 -10.69
C GLY A 456 23.47 19.38 -10.74
N LYS A 457 23.81 18.17 -10.25
CA LYS A 457 25.16 17.62 -10.27
C LYS A 457 25.28 16.47 -11.28
N ASP A 458 26.52 16.19 -11.73
CA ASP A 458 26.78 15.00 -12.52
C ASP A 458 26.68 13.74 -11.64
N GLY A 459 25.60 12.97 -11.82
CA GLY A 459 25.34 11.77 -11.03
C GLY A 459 26.43 10.69 -11.19
N ALA A 460 27.13 10.61 -12.33
CA ALA A 460 28.20 9.63 -12.51
C ALA A 460 29.42 9.98 -11.64
N VAL A 461 29.76 11.26 -11.53
CA VAL A 461 30.83 11.75 -10.67
C VAL A 461 30.51 11.50 -9.19
N ILE A 462 29.28 11.79 -8.78
CA ILE A 462 28.86 11.55 -7.39
C ILE A 462 28.89 10.06 -7.04
N VAL A 463 28.36 9.18 -7.91
CA VAL A 463 28.43 7.71 -7.71
C VAL A 463 29.88 7.24 -7.54
N ASP A 464 30.80 7.68 -8.41
CA ASP A 464 32.20 7.29 -8.33
C ASP A 464 32.86 7.79 -7.03
N ALA A 465 32.59 9.02 -6.63
CA ALA A 465 33.08 9.60 -5.37
C ALA A 465 32.59 8.82 -4.14
N VAL A 466 31.27 8.46 -4.11
CA VAL A 466 30.69 7.69 -2.99
C VAL A 466 31.27 6.27 -2.94
N LYS A 467 31.46 5.59 -4.07
CA LYS A 467 32.12 4.26 -4.14
C LYS A 467 33.52 4.25 -3.58
N LYS A 468 34.27 5.34 -3.74
CA LYS A 468 35.64 5.51 -3.23
C LYS A 468 35.69 5.97 -1.77
N SER A 469 34.55 6.37 -1.21
CA SER A 469 34.44 6.86 0.16
C SER A 469 34.37 5.70 1.18
N LYS A 470 34.48 6.02 2.47
CA LYS A 470 34.27 5.03 3.54
C LYS A 470 32.83 4.56 3.54
N LYS A 471 32.60 3.30 3.96
CA LYS A 471 31.25 2.73 4.11
C LYS A 471 30.37 3.64 4.98
N GLY A 472 29.16 3.96 4.50
CA GLY A 472 28.21 4.86 5.17
C GLY A 472 28.34 6.34 4.79
N VAL A 473 29.42 6.74 4.10
CA VAL A 473 29.54 8.10 3.55
C VAL A 473 28.77 8.18 2.23
N GLY A 474 27.94 9.21 2.09
CA GLY A 474 27.16 9.51 0.90
C GLY A 474 27.12 10.99 0.59
N TYR A 475 26.34 11.33 -0.42
CA TYR A 475 26.15 12.71 -0.88
C TYR A 475 24.86 13.30 -0.32
N ASP A 476 24.98 14.32 0.53
CA ASP A 476 23.87 15.15 0.97
C ASP A 476 23.54 16.16 -0.15
N ALA A 477 22.48 15.86 -0.91
CA ALA A 477 22.07 16.67 -2.04
C ALA A 477 21.45 18.01 -1.64
N ASP A 478 21.00 18.16 -0.40
CA ASP A 478 20.47 19.42 0.11
C ASP A 478 21.59 20.43 0.37
N LYS A 479 22.66 19.98 1.02
CA LYS A 479 23.80 20.83 1.42
C LYS A 479 24.98 20.79 0.47
N ASP A 480 24.95 19.93 -0.55
CA ASP A 480 26.03 19.75 -1.52
C ASP A 480 27.37 19.33 -0.86
N GLU A 481 27.31 18.35 0.06
CA GLU A 481 28.49 17.86 0.79
C GLU A 481 28.49 16.32 0.93
N PHE A 482 29.69 15.73 1.13
CA PHE A 482 29.83 14.31 1.44
C PHE A 482 29.90 14.12 2.95
N VAL A 483 28.97 13.32 3.48
CA VAL A 483 28.78 13.14 4.92
C VAL A 483 28.56 11.67 5.29
N ASN A 484 28.76 11.32 6.56
CA ASN A 484 28.22 10.06 7.07
C ASN A 484 26.70 10.20 7.17
N MET A 485 25.98 9.41 6.36
CA MET A 485 24.55 9.54 6.18
C MET A 485 23.80 9.29 7.48
N ILE A 486 24.16 8.25 8.24
CA ILE A 486 23.50 7.91 9.52
C ILE A 486 23.72 9.02 10.56
N ASP A 487 24.95 9.54 10.69
CA ASP A 487 25.25 10.58 11.69
C ASP A 487 24.51 11.89 11.39
N LYS A 488 24.19 12.14 10.12
CA LYS A 488 23.41 13.31 9.69
C LYS A 488 21.90 13.07 9.68
N GLY A 489 21.47 11.85 10.06
CA GLY A 489 20.08 11.48 10.07
C GLY A 489 19.51 11.19 8.68
N ILE A 490 20.33 11.11 7.62
CA ILE A 490 19.88 10.74 6.26
C ILE A 490 19.87 9.21 6.19
N ILE A 491 18.69 8.64 6.43
CA ILE A 491 18.51 7.20 6.62
C ILE A 491 17.31 6.70 5.80
N ASP A 492 17.41 5.49 5.28
CA ASP A 492 16.33 4.81 4.58
C ASP A 492 15.89 3.55 5.36
N PRO A 493 14.58 3.25 5.47
CA PRO A 493 14.12 1.99 6.04
C PRO A 493 14.60 0.80 5.20
N THR A 494 15.18 -0.22 5.82
CA THR A 494 15.68 -1.41 5.13
C THR A 494 14.59 -2.11 4.33
N LYS A 495 13.39 -2.22 4.88
CA LYS A 495 12.22 -2.83 4.23
C LYS A 495 11.86 -2.08 2.94
N VAL A 496 11.89 -0.75 2.93
CA VAL A 496 11.61 0.10 1.75
C VAL A 496 12.63 -0.18 0.64
N VAL A 497 13.92 -0.08 0.96
CA VAL A 497 15.01 -0.27 -0.03
C VAL A 497 14.98 -1.70 -0.63
N ARG A 498 14.79 -2.70 0.24
CA ARG A 498 14.70 -4.10 -0.15
C ARG A 498 13.49 -4.36 -1.05
N SER A 499 12.31 -3.90 -0.65
CA SER A 499 11.07 -4.11 -1.40
C SER A 499 11.10 -3.39 -2.75
N ALA A 500 11.64 -2.18 -2.80
CA ALA A 500 11.84 -1.44 -4.05
C ALA A 500 12.70 -2.22 -5.05
N LEU A 501 13.83 -2.78 -4.61
CA LEU A 501 14.70 -3.60 -5.47
C LEU A 501 14.03 -4.91 -5.90
N GLN A 502 13.36 -5.59 -4.98
CA GLN A 502 12.69 -6.87 -5.22
C GLN A 502 11.55 -6.73 -6.23
N ASN A 503 10.68 -5.74 -6.06
CA ASN A 503 9.55 -5.49 -6.96
C ASN A 503 10.03 -5.00 -8.32
N ALA A 504 11.03 -4.11 -8.36
CA ALA A 504 11.66 -3.66 -9.59
C ALA A 504 12.23 -4.81 -10.42
N ALA A 505 13.00 -5.69 -9.77
CA ALA A 505 13.63 -6.83 -10.45
C ALA A 505 12.60 -7.88 -10.89
N SER A 506 11.55 -8.10 -10.11
CA SER A 506 10.43 -8.99 -10.48
C SER A 506 9.77 -8.54 -11.77
N VAL A 507 9.33 -7.28 -11.82
CA VAL A 507 8.70 -6.70 -13.01
C VAL A 507 9.66 -6.65 -14.19
N ALA A 508 10.89 -6.19 -13.98
CA ALA A 508 11.89 -6.11 -15.04
C ALA A 508 12.18 -7.49 -15.63
N SER A 509 12.28 -8.53 -14.81
CA SER A 509 12.48 -9.90 -15.28
C SER A 509 11.35 -10.39 -16.18
N MET A 510 10.10 -10.03 -15.89
CA MET A 510 8.95 -10.37 -16.73
C MET A 510 9.01 -9.64 -18.07
N VAL A 511 9.35 -8.34 -18.05
CA VAL A 511 9.53 -7.55 -19.28
C VAL A 511 10.63 -8.13 -20.18
N LEU A 512 11.76 -8.54 -19.60
CA LEU A 512 12.91 -9.06 -20.35
C LEU A 512 12.67 -10.41 -21.03
N ILE A 513 11.76 -11.24 -20.50
CA ILE A 513 11.43 -12.56 -21.09
C ILE A 513 10.19 -12.51 -21.99
N THR A 514 9.54 -11.35 -22.15
CA THR A 514 8.35 -11.18 -22.97
C THR A 514 8.75 -11.05 -24.45
N GLU A 515 8.26 -11.95 -25.31
CA GLU A 515 8.59 -12.04 -26.74
C GLU A 515 7.39 -11.71 -27.64
N SER A 516 6.17 -11.65 -27.08
CA SER A 516 4.97 -11.25 -27.84
C SER A 516 4.02 -10.42 -26.99
N LEU A 517 3.36 -9.44 -27.60
CA LEU A 517 2.29 -8.66 -26.98
C LEU A 517 0.99 -8.84 -27.75
N VAL A 518 -0.11 -8.98 -27.03
CA VAL A 518 -1.45 -9.15 -27.57
C VAL A 518 -2.36 -8.05 -27.01
N ALA A 519 -2.88 -7.20 -27.88
CA ALA A 519 -3.78 -6.11 -27.51
C ALA A 519 -5.10 -6.19 -28.29
N ASP A 520 -6.14 -5.58 -27.77
CA ASP A 520 -7.38 -5.37 -28.51
C ASP A 520 -7.16 -4.34 -29.64
N ILE A 521 -7.78 -4.56 -30.80
CA ILE A 521 -7.82 -3.54 -31.84
C ILE A 521 -8.80 -2.46 -31.37
N PRO A 522 -8.39 -1.19 -31.28
CA PRO A 522 -9.30 -0.11 -30.91
C PRO A 522 -10.50 -0.08 -31.87
N GLU A 523 -11.70 -0.09 -31.33
CA GLU A 523 -12.89 0.14 -32.14
C GLU A 523 -12.83 1.59 -32.66
N LYS A 524 -12.88 1.73 -33.99
CA LYS A 524 -13.08 3.06 -34.60
C LYS A 524 -14.40 3.60 -34.02
N GLU A 525 -14.37 4.71 -33.33
CA GLU A 525 -15.58 5.43 -32.96
C GLU A 525 -16.42 5.60 -34.20
N LYS A 526 -17.59 4.95 -34.26
CA LYS A 526 -18.58 5.19 -35.30
C LYS A 526 -18.98 6.67 -35.11
N ALA A 527 -18.62 7.49 -36.11
CA ALA A 527 -19.11 8.86 -36.15
C ALA A 527 -20.63 8.83 -35.90
N PRO A 528 -21.17 9.72 -35.04
CA PRO A 528 -22.60 9.75 -34.77
C PRO A 528 -23.32 9.87 -36.11
N ALA A 529 -24.23 8.93 -36.40
CA ALA A 529 -25.03 8.95 -37.61
C ALA A 529 -25.76 10.30 -37.66
N MET A 530 -25.44 11.13 -38.65
CA MET A 530 -26.20 12.36 -38.87
C MET A 530 -27.68 11.98 -39.00
N PRO A 531 -28.58 12.65 -38.26
CA PRO A 531 -30.01 12.46 -38.46
C PRO A 531 -30.30 12.79 -39.94
N GLY A 532 -30.71 11.79 -40.70
CA GLY A 532 -31.07 11.96 -42.11
C GLY A 532 -32.16 13.02 -42.24
N GLY A 533 -31.79 14.13 -42.87
CA GLY A 533 -32.72 15.17 -43.26
C GLY A 533 -33.72 14.62 -44.26
N GLY A 534 -34.87 14.15 -43.75
CA GLY A 534 -36.06 13.81 -44.51
C GLY A 534 -36.74 15.09 -45.00
N GLY A 535 -36.21 15.70 -46.07
CA GLY A 535 -36.92 16.72 -46.82
C GLY A 535 -37.91 16.09 -47.80
N GLY A 536 -39.10 15.75 -47.35
CA GLY A 536 -40.25 15.42 -48.18
C GLY A 536 -41.07 16.68 -48.46
N MET A 537 -40.75 17.41 -49.53
CA MET A 537 -41.60 18.44 -50.09
C MET A 537 -42.57 17.78 -51.06
N GLY A 538 -43.75 17.39 -50.53
CA GLY A 538 -44.88 16.94 -51.34
C GLY A 538 -45.61 18.15 -51.92
N GLY A 539 -45.60 18.27 -53.25
CA GLY A 539 -46.30 19.26 -54.00
C GLY A 539 -47.82 19.16 -53.79
N MET A 540 -48.45 20.31 -53.72
CA MET A 540 -49.89 20.50 -53.81
C MET A 540 -50.14 21.20 -55.13
N GLU A 541 -50.49 20.41 -56.16
CA GLU A 541 -51.06 20.91 -57.41
C GLU A 541 -52.56 20.57 -57.44
N GLY A 542 -53.39 21.60 -57.65
CA GLY A 542 -54.67 21.51 -58.32
C GLY A 542 -55.93 21.42 -57.50
N MET A 543 -56.69 22.49 -57.43
CA MET A 543 -58.00 22.63 -58.09
C MET A 543 -58.72 23.88 -57.54
N TYR A 544 -59.02 24.77 -58.57
CA TYR A 544 -60.01 25.86 -58.58
C TYR A 544 -59.96 26.96 -57.52
#